data_00a71ae7f39bb5ed6cf5bc5446ad443f
#
_entry.id   00a71ae7f39bb5ed6cf5bc5446ad443f
#
_cell.length_a   1.000
_cell.length_b   1.000
_cell.length_c   1.000
_cell.angle_alpha   90.00
_cell.angle_beta   90.00
_cell.angle_gamma   90.00
#
_symmetry.space_group_name_H-M   'P 1'
#
loop_
_entity.id
_entity.type
_entity.pdbx_description
1 polymer ?
#
loop_
_entity_poly.entity_id
_entity_poly.type
_entity_poly.pdbx_seq_one_letter_code
_entity_poly.pdbx_strand_id
1 'polypeptide(L)'
;KIEHLLERFEDEDKQDVEIESLEDHAVVIGYDETVRPVVEVINDRFDQLVVIDNDSSQTEELSRKGFEYIYGDFRHGEIRKASKLDKAKLVLCIVPDMNVNKRMLSDIGPETTVFAKATNFEDAAELYDLGADYVILENTISGEKTAEYIKIFLEDKEVLDEEIKDEKERIYWRSRE
;
A
#
# COMPACT_ATOMS: atom_id res chain seq x y z
N LYS A 1 -15.52 -2.15 12.47
CA LYS A 1 -16.85 -1.71 11.94
C LYS A 1 -17.01 -2.02 10.45
N ILE A 2 -15.94 -1.99 9.68
CA ILE A 2 -15.95 -2.36 8.23
C ILE A 2 -15.95 -3.88 8.06
N GLU A 3 -15.33 -4.63 8.97
CA GLU A 3 -15.33 -6.10 9.03
C GLU A 3 -16.75 -6.70 8.94
N HIS A 4 -17.73 -6.05 9.57
CA HIS A 4 -19.14 -6.43 9.52
C HIS A 4 -19.83 -6.11 8.17
N LEU A 5 -19.18 -5.36 7.29
CA LEU A 5 -19.74 -4.95 6.01
C LEU A 5 -19.63 -6.05 4.95
N LEU A 6 -18.56 -6.82 4.96
CA LEU A 6 -18.26 -7.82 3.93
C LEU A 6 -18.93 -9.18 4.18
N GLU A 7 -19.14 -9.58 5.42
CA GLU A 7 -20.02 -10.75 5.74
C GLU A 7 -21.47 -10.55 5.25
N ARG A 8 -21.87 -9.32 4.91
CA ARG A 8 -23.21 -8.97 4.42
C ARG A 8 -23.38 -9.08 2.90
N PHE A 9 -22.32 -9.17 2.12
CA PHE A 9 -22.41 -9.32 0.67
C PHE A 9 -22.75 -10.75 0.22
N GLU A 10 -22.73 -11.73 1.14
CA GLU A 10 -23.18 -13.10 0.86
C GLU A 10 -24.71 -13.31 1.05
N ASP A 11 -25.43 -12.34 1.64
CA ASP A 11 -26.90 -12.39 1.82
C ASP A 11 -27.61 -11.34 0.94
N GLU A 12 -28.28 -11.78 -0.08
CA GLU A 12 -29.03 -11.00 -1.11
C GLU A 12 -30.27 -10.23 -0.57
N ASP A 13 -30.28 -9.75 0.63
CA ASP A 13 -31.32 -8.85 1.12
C ASP A 13 -30.83 -8.11 2.36
N LYS A 14 -30.43 -6.84 2.22
CA LYS A 14 -30.69 -5.79 3.22
C LYS A 14 -29.90 -4.47 3.03
N GLN A 15 -30.69 -3.41 2.92
CA GLN A 15 -30.47 -2.01 3.35
C GLN A 15 -29.05 -1.44 3.27
N ASP A 16 -28.94 -0.37 2.49
CA ASP A 16 -27.87 0.61 2.49
C ASP A 16 -27.38 0.89 3.93
N VAL A 17 -26.30 0.25 4.33
CA VAL A 17 -25.52 0.68 5.48
C VAL A 17 -24.75 1.89 5.01
N GLU A 18 -25.09 3.07 5.53
CA GLU A 18 -24.23 4.24 5.44
C GLU A 18 -22.83 3.84 5.92
N ILE A 19 -21.93 3.64 4.98
CA ILE A 19 -20.51 3.63 5.23
C ILE A 19 -20.23 5.02 5.80
N GLU A 20 -19.80 5.12 7.06
CA GLU A 20 -19.30 6.38 7.63
C GLU A 20 -18.45 7.06 6.56
N SER A 21 -18.71 8.31 6.29
CA SER A 21 -18.20 9.01 5.11
C SER A 21 -16.67 8.99 5.11
N LEU A 22 -16.08 8.09 4.33
CA LEU A 22 -14.65 8.13 4.04
C LEU A 22 -14.38 9.39 3.21
N GLU A 23 -13.67 10.35 3.78
CA GLU A 23 -13.22 11.59 3.12
C GLU A 23 -11.81 11.90 3.60
N ASP A 24 -10.95 12.43 2.73
CA ASP A 24 -9.56 12.77 3.02
C ASP A 24 -8.73 11.60 3.61
N HIS A 25 -9.18 10.37 3.38
CA HIS A 25 -8.59 9.15 3.92
C HIS A 25 -7.43 8.63 3.06
N ALA A 26 -6.70 7.65 3.59
CA ALA A 26 -5.70 6.89 2.85
C ALA A 26 -6.24 5.52 2.46
N VAL A 27 -5.85 5.04 1.28
CA VAL A 27 -6.15 3.68 0.80
C VAL A 27 -4.86 2.97 0.42
N VAL A 28 -4.68 1.75 0.91
CA VAL A 28 -3.58 0.86 0.52
C VAL A 28 -4.16 -0.36 -0.19
N ILE A 29 -3.71 -0.62 -1.42
CA ILE A 29 -4.14 -1.75 -2.25
C ILE A 29 -3.01 -2.77 -2.30
N GLY A 30 -3.25 -3.93 -1.69
CA GLY A 30 -2.25 -4.96 -1.41
C GLY A 30 -1.56 -4.75 -0.06
N TYR A 31 -1.29 -5.85 0.65
CA TYR A 31 -0.60 -5.84 1.92
C TYR A 31 0.39 -7.00 1.98
N ASP A 32 1.66 -6.70 2.25
CA ASP A 32 2.72 -7.68 2.43
C ASP A 32 3.77 -7.16 3.43
N GLU A 33 4.82 -7.94 3.65
CA GLU A 33 5.90 -7.55 4.56
C GLU A 33 6.61 -6.26 4.17
N THR A 34 6.64 -5.93 2.89
CA THR A 34 7.35 -4.75 2.37
C THR A 34 6.58 -3.46 2.65
N VAL A 35 5.24 -3.54 2.66
CA VAL A 35 4.38 -2.37 2.87
C VAL A 35 4.03 -2.13 4.35
N ARG A 36 4.23 -3.12 5.23
CA ARG A 36 3.93 -2.97 6.67
C ARG A 36 4.45 -1.67 7.29
N PRO A 37 5.75 -1.31 7.18
CA PRO A 37 6.24 -0.07 7.76
C PRO A 37 5.63 1.18 7.13
N VAL A 38 5.21 1.09 5.85
CA VAL A 38 4.55 2.21 5.16
C VAL A 38 3.13 2.39 5.69
N VAL A 39 2.39 1.29 5.91
CA VAL A 39 1.05 1.32 6.52
C VAL A 39 1.07 1.96 7.91
N GLU A 40 2.07 1.63 8.74
CA GLU A 40 2.25 2.25 10.05
C GLU A 40 2.46 3.77 9.93
N VAL A 41 3.33 4.23 9.02
CA VAL A 41 3.56 5.66 8.78
C VAL A 41 2.30 6.37 8.29
N ILE A 42 1.51 5.73 7.42
CA ILE A 42 0.26 6.30 6.92
C ILE A 42 -0.76 6.39 8.07
N ASN A 43 -0.91 5.33 8.84
CA ASN A 43 -1.84 5.27 9.97
C ASN A 43 -1.56 6.33 11.05
N ASP A 44 -0.30 6.68 11.26
CA ASP A 44 0.09 7.74 12.20
C ASP A 44 -0.26 9.16 11.74
N ARG A 45 -0.62 9.33 10.47
CA ARG A 45 -0.82 10.64 9.82
C ARG A 45 -2.22 10.88 9.29
N PHE A 46 -2.97 9.82 9.05
CA PHE A 46 -4.34 9.88 8.55
C PHE A 46 -5.31 9.42 9.63
N ASP A 47 -6.42 10.15 9.79
CA ASP A 47 -7.48 9.78 10.74
C ASP A 47 -8.19 8.48 10.30
N GLN A 48 -8.19 8.20 8.99
CA GLN A 48 -8.78 7.01 8.39
C GLN A 48 -7.83 6.39 7.37
N LEU A 49 -7.58 5.11 7.53
CA LEU A 49 -6.80 4.28 6.60
C LEU A 49 -7.59 3.00 6.30
N VAL A 50 -7.74 2.69 5.02
CA VAL A 50 -8.37 1.44 4.57
C VAL A 50 -7.37 0.62 3.78
N VAL A 51 -7.14 -0.62 4.20
CA VAL A 51 -6.28 -1.58 3.48
C VAL A 51 -7.17 -2.56 2.72
N ILE A 52 -6.84 -2.83 1.46
CA ILE A 52 -7.57 -3.78 0.61
C ILE A 52 -6.64 -4.94 0.27
N ASP A 53 -7.03 -6.15 0.62
CA ASP A 53 -6.29 -7.36 0.25
C ASP A 53 -7.24 -8.55 0.03
N ASN A 54 -6.84 -9.47 -0.82
CA ASN A 54 -7.58 -10.69 -1.11
C ASN A 54 -6.97 -11.95 -0.48
N ASP A 55 -5.93 -11.80 0.32
CA ASP A 55 -5.33 -12.88 1.10
C ASP A 55 -5.88 -12.85 2.53
N SER A 56 -6.57 -13.93 2.93
CA SER A 56 -7.16 -14.04 4.25
C SER A 56 -6.12 -14.00 5.39
N SER A 57 -4.91 -14.48 5.15
CA SER A 57 -3.84 -14.44 6.15
C SER A 57 -3.38 -13.00 6.44
N GLN A 58 -3.35 -12.16 5.43
CA GLN A 58 -3.01 -10.74 5.57
C GLN A 58 -4.12 -9.97 6.29
N THR A 59 -5.39 -10.24 5.95
CA THR A 59 -6.53 -9.58 6.61
C THR A 59 -6.69 -10.00 8.07
N GLU A 60 -6.37 -11.24 8.44
CA GLU A 60 -6.28 -11.66 9.83
C GLU A 60 -5.20 -10.89 10.61
N GLU A 61 -4.05 -10.63 9.99
CA GLU A 61 -3.00 -9.81 10.60
C GLU A 61 -3.46 -8.37 10.77
N LEU A 62 -4.08 -7.75 9.74
CA LEU A 62 -4.63 -6.39 9.79
C LEU A 62 -5.65 -6.27 10.93
N SER A 63 -6.57 -7.23 11.04
CA SER A 63 -7.57 -7.29 12.11
C SER A 63 -6.92 -7.34 13.51
N ARG A 64 -5.91 -8.19 13.70
CA ARG A 64 -5.18 -8.28 14.98
C ARG A 64 -4.46 -7.00 15.36
N LYS A 65 -3.98 -6.24 14.35
CA LYS A 65 -3.32 -4.95 14.55
C LYS A 65 -4.31 -3.78 14.70
N GLY A 66 -5.61 -4.02 14.49
CA GLY A 66 -6.66 -3.01 14.61
C GLY A 66 -6.77 -2.07 13.40
N PHE A 67 -6.20 -2.44 12.24
CA PHE A 67 -6.37 -1.69 11.01
C PHE A 67 -7.74 -1.98 10.38
N GLU A 68 -8.33 -0.96 9.77
CA GLU A 68 -9.52 -1.14 8.94
C GLU A 68 -9.13 -1.74 7.59
N TYR A 69 -9.86 -2.76 7.14
CA TYR A 69 -9.57 -3.43 5.89
C TYR A 69 -10.82 -3.85 5.13
N ILE A 70 -10.66 -4.02 3.82
CA ILE A 70 -11.64 -4.63 2.92
C ILE A 70 -11.02 -5.92 2.39
N TYR A 71 -11.61 -7.06 2.75
CA TYR A 71 -11.23 -8.33 2.15
C TYR A 71 -11.86 -8.47 0.77
N GLY A 72 -11.05 -8.59 -0.26
CA GLY A 72 -11.52 -8.82 -1.62
C GLY A 72 -10.54 -8.40 -2.71
N ASP A 73 -10.89 -8.80 -3.92
CA ASP A 73 -10.10 -8.47 -5.11
C ASP A 73 -10.47 -7.08 -5.62
N PHE A 74 -9.50 -6.18 -5.65
CA PHE A 74 -9.68 -4.79 -6.12
C PHE A 74 -10.20 -4.70 -7.57
N ARG A 75 -10.05 -5.74 -8.39
CA ARG A 75 -10.63 -5.80 -9.74
C ARG A 75 -12.15 -5.77 -9.74
N HIS A 76 -12.81 -6.13 -8.64
CA HIS A 76 -14.25 -6.07 -8.48
C HIS A 76 -14.75 -4.66 -8.19
N GLY A 77 -15.81 -4.23 -8.92
CA GLY A 77 -16.34 -2.87 -8.82
C GLY A 77 -16.89 -2.51 -7.43
N GLU A 78 -17.41 -3.49 -6.69
CA GLU A 78 -17.95 -3.30 -5.34
C GLU A 78 -16.86 -2.97 -4.34
N ILE A 79 -15.71 -3.66 -4.42
CA ILE A 79 -14.53 -3.39 -3.59
C ILE A 79 -14.01 -1.96 -3.85
N ARG A 80 -13.91 -1.56 -5.14
CA ARG A 80 -13.50 -0.20 -5.50
C ARG A 80 -14.47 0.86 -5.00
N LYS A 81 -15.79 0.62 -5.12
CA LYS A 81 -16.82 1.53 -4.58
C LYS A 81 -16.71 1.66 -3.06
N ALA A 82 -16.49 0.55 -2.35
CA ALA A 82 -16.36 0.56 -0.90
C ALA A 82 -15.16 1.37 -0.42
N SER A 83 -14.08 1.40 -1.20
CA SER A 83 -12.86 2.15 -0.86
C SER A 83 -12.93 3.66 -1.11
N LYS A 84 -13.95 4.16 -1.84
CA LYS A 84 -14.16 5.59 -2.15
C LYS A 84 -12.90 6.32 -2.62
N LEU A 85 -12.22 5.75 -3.61
CA LEU A 85 -10.96 6.31 -4.14
C LEU A 85 -11.10 7.75 -4.64
N ASP A 86 -12.27 8.11 -5.14
CA ASP A 86 -12.60 9.47 -5.61
C ASP A 86 -12.56 10.54 -4.52
N LYS A 87 -12.55 10.11 -3.24
CA LYS A 87 -12.46 10.94 -2.05
C LYS A 87 -11.21 10.74 -1.22
N ALA A 88 -10.35 9.82 -1.64
CA ALA A 88 -9.10 9.55 -0.96
C ALA A 88 -8.09 10.68 -1.21
N LYS A 89 -7.29 11.00 -0.20
CA LYS A 89 -6.17 11.94 -0.30
C LYS A 89 -4.88 11.26 -0.70
N LEU A 90 -4.72 10.00 -0.32
CA LEU A 90 -3.56 9.19 -0.65
C LEU A 90 -4.02 7.80 -1.08
N VAL A 91 -3.49 7.32 -2.19
CA VAL A 91 -3.64 5.92 -2.62
C VAL A 91 -2.26 5.32 -2.85
N LEU A 92 -1.99 4.21 -2.19
CA LEU A 92 -0.79 3.39 -2.41
C LEU A 92 -1.21 2.03 -2.97
N CYS A 93 -0.78 1.70 -4.18
CA CYS A 93 -0.98 0.38 -4.78
C CYS A 93 0.35 -0.36 -4.89
N ILE A 94 0.49 -1.45 -4.14
CA ILE A 94 1.67 -2.34 -4.22
C ILE A 94 1.45 -3.57 -5.08
N VAL A 95 0.26 -3.72 -5.66
CA VAL A 95 -0.05 -4.81 -6.60
C VAL A 95 0.54 -4.45 -7.97
N PRO A 96 1.55 -5.19 -8.46
CA PRO A 96 2.25 -4.85 -9.70
C PRO A 96 1.50 -5.39 -10.94
N ASP A 97 0.18 -5.19 -10.98
CA ASP A 97 -0.70 -5.56 -12.09
C ASP A 97 -1.21 -4.29 -12.77
N MET A 98 -0.84 -4.11 -14.04
CA MET A 98 -1.20 -2.93 -14.82
C MET A 98 -2.72 -2.75 -14.96
N ASN A 99 -3.52 -3.83 -14.97
CA ASN A 99 -4.98 -3.70 -15.01
C ASN A 99 -5.54 -3.18 -13.68
N VAL A 100 -4.95 -3.58 -12.55
CA VAL A 100 -5.29 -3.06 -11.23
C VAL A 100 -4.94 -1.57 -11.17
N ASN A 101 -3.71 -1.22 -11.54
CA ASN A 101 -3.23 0.16 -11.51
C ASN A 101 -4.04 1.09 -12.44
N LYS A 102 -4.35 0.66 -13.67
CA LYS A 102 -5.18 1.44 -14.61
C LYS A 102 -6.60 1.69 -14.06
N ARG A 103 -7.20 0.69 -13.43
CA ARG A 103 -8.52 0.84 -12.79
C ARG A 103 -8.46 1.79 -11.60
N MET A 104 -7.45 1.65 -10.75
CA MET A 104 -7.22 2.55 -9.62
C MET A 104 -7.09 4.00 -10.11
N LEU A 105 -6.23 4.26 -11.09
CA LEU A 105 -6.02 5.60 -11.66
C LEU A 105 -7.27 6.18 -12.35
N SER A 106 -8.18 5.32 -12.84
CA SER A 106 -9.46 5.79 -13.39
C SER A 106 -10.50 6.16 -12.33
N ASP A 107 -10.36 5.68 -11.11
CA ASP A 107 -11.34 5.84 -10.04
C ASP A 107 -10.94 6.88 -8.98
N ILE A 108 -9.71 7.44 -9.05
CA ILE A 108 -9.21 8.46 -8.11
C ILE A 108 -9.82 9.84 -8.34
N GLY A 109 -9.83 10.66 -7.28
CA GLY A 109 -10.17 12.08 -7.35
C GLY A 109 -9.02 12.95 -7.89
N PRO A 110 -9.31 14.19 -8.31
CA PRO A 110 -8.31 15.08 -8.90
C PRO A 110 -7.23 15.57 -7.93
N GLU A 111 -7.47 15.49 -6.62
CA GLU A 111 -6.54 15.92 -5.56
C GLU A 111 -5.87 14.73 -4.86
N THR A 112 -6.09 13.52 -5.36
CA THR A 112 -5.53 12.29 -4.78
C THR A 112 -4.08 12.13 -5.17
N THR A 113 -3.19 11.98 -4.19
CA THR A 113 -1.79 11.61 -4.43
C THR A 113 -1.67 10.09 -4.59
N VAL A 114 -1.01 9.63 -5.64
CA VAL A 114 -0.94 8.21 -5.99
C VAL A 114 0.48 7.69 -6.04
N PHE A 115 0.72 6.63 -5.27
CA PHE A 115 1.91 5.78 -5.35
C PHE A 115 1.52 4.44 -5.96
N ALA A 116 2.19 4.04 -7.03
CA ALA A 116 1.90 2.79 -7.74
C ALA A 116 3.16 1.94 -7.92
N LYS A 117 3.03 0.62 -7.86
CA LYS A 117 4.14 -0.30 -8.06
C LYS A 117 4.18 -0.79 -9.51
N ALA A 118 5.37 -0.78 -10.11
CA ALA A 118 5.65 -1.40 -11.40
C ALA A 118 6.78 -2.44 -11.29
N THR A 119 6.85 -3.35 -12.25
CA THR A 119 7.89 -4.38 -12.32
C THR A 119 9.04 -4.02 -13.26
N ASN A 120 8.81 -3.09 -14.19
CA ASN A 120 9.77 -2.68 -15.21
C ASN A 120 9.59 -1.20 -15.59
N PHE A 121 10.55 -0.66 -16.33
CA PHE A 121 10.56 0.75 -16.72
C PHE A 121 9.45 1.13 -17.71
N GLU A 122 8.99 0.21 -18.56
CA GLU A 122 7.92 0.45 -19.52
C GLU A 122 6.59 0.67 -18.79
N ASP A 123 6.24 -0.23 -17.88
CA ASP A 123 5.07 -0.09 -17.03
C ASP A 123 5.14 1.17 -16.15
N ALA A 124 6.33 1.48 -15.62
CA ALA A 124 6.52 2.68 -14.81
C ALA A 124 6.28 3.96 -15.60
N ALA A 125 6.79 4.03 -16.83
CA ALA A 125 6.56 5.18 -17.71
C ALA A 125 5.07 5.34 -18.04
N GLU A 126 4.37 4.22 -18.33
CA GLU A 126 2.93 4.24 -18.59
C GLU A 126 2.14 4.71 -17.36
N LEU A 127 2.51 4.29 -16.15
CA LEU A 127 1.84 4.73 -14.92
C LEU A 127 2.02 6.24 -14.67
N TYR A 128 3.18 6.81 -14.93
CA TYR A 128 3.38 8.25 -14.88
C TYR A 128 2.54 8.98 -15.92
N ASP A 129 2.48 8.48 -17.16
CA ASP A 129 1.64 9.04 -18.22
C ASP A 129 0.14 9.00 -17.89
N LEU A 130 -0.29 8.01 -17.09
CA LEU A 130 -1.65 7.85 -16.59
C LEU A 130 -1.96 8.67 -15.33
N GLY A 131 -0.96 9.35 -14.75
CA GLY A 131 -1.14 10.29 -13.65
C GLY A 131 -0.74 9.77 -12.26
N ALA A 132 0.07 8.73 -12.17
CA ALA A 132 0.70 8.37 -10.89
C ALA A 132 1.72 9.45 -10.48
N ASP A 133 1.71 9.86 -9.20
CA ASP A 133 2.67 10.85 -8.67
C ASP A 133 4.04 10.24 -8.41
N TYR A 134 4.06 8.97 -8.01
CA TYR A 134 5.29 8.22 -7.79
C TYR A 134 5.14 6.76 -8.17
N VAL A 135 6.14 6.21 -8.87
CA VAL A 135 6.16 4.80 -9.24
C VAL A 135 7.29 4.06 -8.54
N ILE A 136 6.90 3.03 -7.80
CA ILE A 136 7.81 2.19 -7.03
C ILE A 136 8.38 1.11 -7.95
N LEU A 137 9.68 1.17 -8.21
CA LEU A 137 10.48 0.14 -8.87
C LEU A 137 11.43 -0.47 -7.86
N GLU A 138 11.03 -1.55 -7.19
CA GLU A 138 11.78 -2.15 -6.08
C GLU A 138 13.23 -2.47 -6.43
N ASN A 139 13.46 -3.06 -7.60
CA ASN A 139 14.81 -3.42 -8.06
C ASN A 139 15.69 -2.18 -8.24
N THR A 140 15.13 -1.07 -8.71
CA THR A 140 15.85 0.19 -8.89
C THR A 140 16.21 0.80 -7.54
N ILE A 141 15.24 0.90 -6.63
CA ILE A 141 15.44 1.42 -5.26
C ILE A 141 16.51 0.59 -4.53
N SER A 142 16.41 -0.73 -4.61
CA SER A 142 17.40 -1.63 -4.00
C SER A 142 18.80 -1.45 -4.60
N GLY A 143 18.89 -1.31 -5.92
CA GLY A 143 20.16 -1.07 -6.62
C GLY A 143 20.77 0.28 -6.23
N GLU A 144 19.98 1.34 -6.17
CA GLU A 144 20.42 2.67 -5.78
C GLU A 144 20.93 2.69 -4.32
N LYS A 145 20.18 2.06 -3.41
CA LYS A 145 20.59 1.96 -2.00
C LYS A 145 21.87 1.13 -1.84
N THR A 146 22.02 0.04 -2.60
CA THR A 146 23.26 -0.74 -2.62
C THR A 146 24.43 0.09 -3.13
N ALA A 147 24.24 0.88 -4.20
CA ALA A 147 25.27 1.76 -4.73
C ALA A 147 25.68 2.86 -3.72
N GLU A 148 24.72 3.41 -2.97
CA GLU A 148 25.00 4.34 -1.88
C GLU A 148 25.90 3.72 -0.80
N TYR A 149 25.56 2.54 -0.32
CA TYR A 149 26.38 1.83 0.68
C TYR A 149 27.76 1.48 0.17
N ILE A 150 27.91 1.09 -1.10
CA ILE A 150 29.23 0.85 -1.70
C ILE A 150 30.05 2.14 -1.74
N LYS A 151 29.47 3.28 -2.06
CA LYS A 151 30.18 4.57 -2.02
C LYS A 151 30.68 4.89 -0.63
N ILE A 152 29.82 4.78 0.40
CA ILE A 152 30.21 4.98 1.80
C ILE A 152 31.34 4.05 2.17
N PHE A 153 31.28 2.76 1.83
CA PHE A 153 32.33 1.79 2.09
C PHE A 153 33.68 2.17 1.46
N LEU A 154 33.65 2.68 0.22
CA LEU A 154 34.88 3.08 -0.49
C LEU A 154 35.52 4.35 0.08
N GLU A 155 34.73 5.19 0.74
CA GLU A 155 35.20 6.39 1.42
C GLU A 155 35.66 6.08 2.86
N ASP A 156 34.84 5.41 3.64
CA ASP A 156 35.11 5.04 5.03
C ASP A 156 34.25 3.87 5.48
N LYS A 157 34.90 2.74 5.79
CA LYS A 157 34.24 1.53 6.24
C LYS A 157 33.56 1.70 7.62
N GLU A 158 34.14 2.51 8.51
CA GLU A 158 33.60 2.71 9.86
C GLU A 158 32.26 3.45 9.79
N VAL A 159 32.14 4.42 8.88
CA VAL A 159 30.88 5.13 8.61
C VAL A 159 29.81 4.17 8.09
N LEU A 160 30.17 3.25 7.17
CA LEU A 160 29.22 2.22 6.71
C LEU A 160 28.74 1.33 7.87
N ASP A 161 29.66 0.89 8.74
CA ASP A 161 29.32 0.01 9.86
C ASP A 161 28.35 0.68 10.84
N GLU A 162 28.42 2.03 11.02
CA GLU A 162 27.47 2.81 11.79
C GLU A 162 26.11 2.92 11.08
N GLU A 163 26.10 3.29 9.80
CA GLU A 163 24.88 3.47 9.00
C GLU A 163 24.00 2.20 8.93
N ILE A 164 24.62 1.03 8.78
CA ILE A 164 23.87 -0.23 8.66
C ILE A 164 23.56 -0.92 10.01
N LYS A 165 24.01 -0.33 11.14
CA LYS A 165 23.84 -0.95 12.47
C LYS A 165 22.36 -1.16 12.81
N ASP A 166 21.56 -0.12 12.69
CA ASP A 166 20.12 -0.16 12.99
C ASP A 166 19.37 -1.09 12.02
N GLU A 167 19.81 -1.16 10.77
CA GLU A 167 19.25 -2.08 9.78
C GLU A 167 19.53 -3.53 10.15
N LYS A 168 20.77 -3.86 10.53
CA LYS A 168 21.11 -5.19 11.02
C LYS A 168 20.27 -5.60 12.24
N GLU A 169 20.10 -4.71 13.20
CA GLU A 169 19.30 -4.98 14.39
C GLU A 169 17.83 -5.25 14.03
N ARG A 170 17.23 -4.47 13.12
CA ARG A 170 15.86 -4.69 12.63
C ARG A 170 15.71 -6.03 11.90
N ILE A 171 16.68 -6.41 11.05
CA ILE A 171 16.66 -7.69 10.33
C ILE A 171 16.74 -8.86 11.32
N TYR A 172 17.66 -8.81 12.30
CA TYR A 172 17.78 -9.85 13.31
C TYR A 172 16.55 -9.97 14.20
N TRP A 173 15.89 -8.86 14.49
CA TRP A 173 14.66 -8.89 15.28
C TRP A 173 13.52 -9.57 14.51
N ARG A 174 13.29 -9.17 13.26
CA ARG A 174 12.26 -9.76 12.39
C ARG A 174 12.49 -11.23 12.06
N SER A 175 13.74 -11.69 11.98
CA SER A 175 14.06 -13.11 11.70
C SER A 175 13.72 -14.07 12.85
N ARG A 176 13.29 -13.55 14.00
CA ARG A 176 12.96 -14.33 15.21
C ARG A 176 11.48 -14.33 15.57
N GLU A 177 10.67 -13.57 14.84
CA GLU A 177 9.21 -13.61 14.87
C GLU A 177 8.65 -14.71 13.97
#